data_a07f1b9ab33d952794d9255fbc5cdf28
#
_entry.id   a07f1b9ab33d952794d9255fbc5cdf28
#
_cell.length_a   1.000
_cell.length_b   1.000
_cell.length_c   1.000
_cell.angle_alpha   90.00
_cell.angle_beta   90.00
_cell.angle_gamma   90.00
#
_symmetry.space_group_name_H-M   'P 1'
#
loop_
_entity.id
_entity.type
_entity.pdbx_description
1 polymer ?
#
loop_
_entity_poly.entity_id
_entity_poly.type
_entity_poly.pdbx_seq_one_letter_code
_entity_poly.pdbx_strand_id
1 'polypeptide(L)'
;MNLINAFPHKRSEELWFIRSNYYRHLADFIVETIKSISISKEELKERIQLEHESYALLRTYENKGQHIFVVLGHYGNWEWASLLAGLETKLPSYALYASPSNKTFEKFLLKNRSRFGCQLIAMHQVKSLYVNLQKNS
;
A
#
# COMPACT_ATOMS: atom_id res chain seq x y z
N MET A 1 16.98 -23.58 -1.77
CA MET A 1 17.48 -23.53 -3.18
C MET A 1 17.56 -22.12 -3.73
N ASN A 2 16.53 -21.30 -3.68
CA ASN A 2 16.54 -19.97 -4.34
C ASN A 2 17.60 -18.99 -3.80
N LEU A 3 17.85 -18.95 -2.48
CA LEU A 3 18.84 -18.03 -1.90
C LEU A 3 20.27 -18.33 -2.33
N ILE A 4 20.64 -19.59 -2.41
CA ILE A 4 21.99 -20.01 -2.86
C ILE A 4 22.22 -19.57 -4.31
N ASN A 5 21.21 -19.72 -5.16
CA ASN A 5 21.29 -19.31 -6.55
C ASN A 5 21.32 -17.79 -6.72
N ALA A 6 20.58 -17.07 -5.88
CA ALA A 6 20.54 -15.59 -5.89
C ALA A 6 21.84 -14.96 -5.32
N PHE A 7 22.49 -15.64 -4.40
CA PHE A 7 23.67 -15.15 -3.70
C PHE A 7 24.77 -16.22 -3.65
N PRO A 8 25.35 -16.63 -4.80
CA PRO A 8 26.27 -17.78 -4.89
C PRO A 8 27.59 -17.55 -4.12
N HIS A 9 27.96 -16.30 -3.85
CA HIS A 9 29.19 -15.95 -3.17
C HIS A 9 29.03 -15.79 -1.65
N LYS A 10 27.80 -15.90 -1.11
CA LYS A 10 27.56 -15.76 0.32
C LYS A 10 27.77 -17.08 1.07
N ARG A 11 28.36 -16.97 2.27
CA ARG A 11 28.53 -18.11 3.17
C ARG A 11 27.19 -18.57 3.73
N SER A 12 27.12 -19.81 4.16
CA SER A 12 25.92 -20.43 4.73
C SER A 12 25.31 -19.63 5.88
N GLU A 13 26.14 -19.07 6.74
CA GLU A 13 25.74 -18.21 7.86
C GLU A 13 25.03 -16.94 7.39
N GLU A 14 25.55 -16.28 6.36
CA GLU A 14 24.96 -15.07 5.78
C GLU A 14 23.62 -15.38 5.11
N LEU A 15 23.53 -16.52 4.42
CA LEU A 15 22.29 -17.00 3.82
C LEU A 15 21.24 -17.34 4.88
N TRP A 16 21.66 -17.93 6.01
CA TRP A 16 20.78 -18.19 7.14
C TRP A 16 20.25 -16.87 7.75
N PHE A 17 21.10 -15.87 7.91
CA PHE A 17 20.71 -14.54 8.41
C PHE A 17 19.70 -13.85 7.49
N ILE A 18 19.95 -13.85 6.18
CA ILE A 18 19.02 -13.30 5.17
C ILE A 18 17.66 -14.01 5.25
N ARG A 19 17.67 -15.36 5.30
CA ARG A 19 16.46 -16.15 5.42
C ARG A 19 15.69 -15.85 6.71
N SER A 20 16.39 -15.79 7.84
CA SER A 20 15.79 -15.51 9.15
C SER A 20 15.13 -14.14 9.19
N ASN A 21 15.79 -13.12 8.66
CA ASN A 21 15.26 -11.77 8.57
C ASN A 21 14.05 -11.69 7.63
N TYR A 22 14.07 -12.40 6.50
CA TYR A 22 12.94 -12.48 5.59
C TYR A 22 11.69 -13.06 6.29
N TYR A 23 11.84 -14.19 6.99
CA TYR A 23 10.69 -14.79 7.70
C TYR A 23 10.19 -13.92 8.86
N ARG A 24 11.08 -13.22 9.56
CA ARG A 24 10.68 -12.25 10.58
C ARG A 24 9.85 -11.14 9.96
N HIS A 25 10.36 -10.53 8.89
CA HIS A 25 9.62 -9.50 8.16
C HIS A 25 8.27 -10.00 7.62
N LEU A 26 8.23 -11.23 7.09
CA LEU A 26 6.97 -11.83 6.63
C LEU A 26 5.96 -12.02 7.78
N ALA A 27 6.43 -12.45 8.95
CA ALA A 27 5.59 -12.58 10.14
C ALA A 27 5.05 -11.21 10.59
N ASP A 28 5.90 -10.19 10.65
CA ASP A 28 5.50 -8.82 10.98
C ASP A 28 4.46 -8.30 9.98
N PHE A 29 4.69 -8.48 8.68
CA PHE A 29 3.75 -8.10 7.63
C PHE A 29 2.37 -8.76 7.80
N ILE A 30 2.33 -10.07 8.12
CA ILE A 30 1.06 -10.79 8.35
C ILE A 30 0.34 -10.21 9.58
N VAL A 31 1.04 -10.03 10.70
CA VAL A 31 0.47 -9.50 11.94
C VAL A 31 -0.07 -8.08 11.71
N GLU A 32 0.67 -7.23 11.03
CA GLU A 32 0.25 -5.86 10.71
C GLU A 32 -0.92 -5.83 9.73
N THR A 33 -0.97 -6.75 8.75
CA THR A 33 -2.12 -6.90 7.86
C THR A 33 -3.39 -7.29 8.64
N ILE A 34 -3.27 -8.20 9.61
CA ILE A 34 -4.38 -8.54 10.52
C ILE A 34 -4.76 -7.33 11.37
N LYS A 35 -3.77 -6.62 11.93
CA LYS A 35 -4.00 -5.41 12.73
C LYS A 35 -4.74 -4.33 11.95
N SER A 36 -4.50 -4.21 10.63
CA SER A 36 -5.18 -3.24 9.77
C SER A 36 -6.71 -3.35 9.79
N ILE A 37 -7.25 -4.52 10.16
CA ILE A 37 -8.71 -4.76 10.24
C ILE A 37 -9.35 -3.93 11.37
N SER A 38 -8.64 -3.75 12.47
CA SER A 38 -9.14 -3.12 13.70
C SER A 38 -8.45 -1.81 14.07
N ILE A 39 -7.38 -1.43 13.37
CA ILE A 39 -6.60 -0.23 13.66
C ILE A 39 -7.49 1.03 13.59
N SER A 40 -7.35 1.95 14.54
CA SER A 40 -8.01 3.24 14.49
C SER A 40 -7.25 4.21 13.57
N LYS A 41 -7.87 5.33 13.23
CA LYS A 41 -7.23 6.41 12.44
C LYS A 41 -6.04 7.01 13.19
N GLU A 42 -6.20 7.20 14.47
CA GLU A 42 -5.20 7.77 15.36
C GLU A 42 -4.00 6.83 15.46
N GLU A 43 -4.24 5.56 15.76
CA GLU A 43 -3.18 4.56 15.83
C GLU A 43 -2.46 4.37 14.48
N LEU A 44 -3.19 4.44 13.35
CA LEU A 44 -2.57 4.36 12.03
C LEU A 44 -1.60 5.53 11.80
N LYS A 45 -2.00 6.76 12.15
CA LYS A 45 -1.17 7.96 11.99
C LYS A 45 0.04 7.99 12.92
N GLU A 46 -0.03 7.34 14.07
CA GLU A 46 1.12 7.17 14.96
C GLU A 46 2.16 6.19 14.39
N ARG A 47 1.71 5.15 13.68
CA ARG A 47 2.54 4.07 13.18
C ARG A 47 3.15 4.33 11.80
N ILE A 48 2.44 5.08 10.95
CA ILE A 48 2.88 5.41 9.59
C ILE A 48 2.65 6.88 9.32
N GLN A 49 3.70 7.56 8.91
CA GLN A 49 3.68 8.99 8.62
C GLN A 49 4.38 9.26 7.30
N LEU A 50 3.90 10.27 6.59
CA LEU A 50 4.65 10.84 5.47
C LEU A 50 5.79 11.69 6.02
N GLU A 51 6.94 11.62 5.41
CA GLU A 51 8.03 12.54 5.70
C GLU A 51 7.58 13.98 5.47
N HIS A 52 8.13 14.91 6.24
CA HIS A 52 7.73 16.32 6.21
C HIS A 52 7.76 16.91 4.78
N GLU A 53 8.79 16.61 4.01
CA GLU A 53 8.92 17.08 2.63
C GLU A 53 7.85 16.49 1.71
N SER A 54 7.58 15.19 1.84
CA SER A 54 6.52 14.51 1.09
C SER A 54 5.14 15.06 1.42
N TYR A 55 4.90 15.37 2.68
CA TYR A 55 3.66 16.00 3.13
C TYR A 55 3.49 17.41 2.54
N ALA A 56 4.53 18.24 2.59
CA ALA A 56 4.52 19.58 2.02
C ALA A 56 4.28 19.55 0.50
N LEU A 57 4.90 18.59 -0.20
CA LEU A 57 4.73 18.38 -1.62
C LEU A 57 3.28 17.97 -1.95
N LEU A 58 2.72 17.02 -1.21
CA LEU A 58 1.32 16.61 -1.33
C LEU A 58 0.38 17.82 -1.22
N ARG A 59 0.53 18.64 -0.18
CA ARG A 59 -0.29 19.84 0.03
C ARG A 59 -0.15 20.86 -1.09
N THR A 60 1.05 21.01 -1.63
CA THR A 60 1.32 21.93 -2.76
C THR A 60 0.51 21.54 -4.00
N TYR A 61 0.49 20.26 -4.35
CA TYR A 61 -0.24 19.78 -5.52
C TYR A 61 -1.75 19.73 -5.29
N GLU A 62 -2.19 19.37 -4.09
CA GLU A 62 -3.61 19.45 -3.71
C GLU A 62 -4.17 20.87 -3.86
N ASN A 63 -3.44 21.86 -3.36
CA ASN A 63 -3.85 23.26 -3.44
C ASN A 63 -3.91 23.80 -4.89
N LYS A 64 -3.15 23.18 -5.79
CA LYS A 64 -3.19 23.48 -7.23
C LYS A 64 -4.28 22.72 -7.98
N GLY A 65 -5.04 21.86 -7.31
CA GLY A 65 -6.03 20.97 -7.94
C GLY A 65 -5.44 19.94 -8.89
N GLN A 66 -4.17 19.58 -8.72
CA GLN A 66 -3.47 18.66 -9.62
C GLN A 66 -3.67 17.20 -9.20
N HIS A 67 -3.72 16.32 -10.20
CA HIS A 67 -3.70 14.88 -9.94
C HIS A 67 -2.30 14.42 -9.51
N ILE A 68 -2.25 13.53 -8.55
CA ILE A 68 -1.02 13.00 -7.97
C ILE A 68 -0.99 11.49 -8.18
N PHE A 69 0.07 10.99 -8.79
CA PHE A 69 0.33 9.56 -8.90
C PHE A 69 1.39 9.15 -7.88
N VAL A 70 1.00 8.24 -6.99
CA VAL A 70 1.91 7.66 -5.99
C VAL A 70 2.28 6.26 -6.43
N VAL A 71 3.58 6.01 -6.60
CA VAL A 71 4.12 4.69 -6.96
C VAL A 71 4.89 4.14 -5.77
N LEU A 72 4.54 2.93 -5.36
CA LEU A 72 5.13 2.26 -4.20
C LEU A 72 5.77 0.93 -4.61
N GLY A 73 6.88 0.58 -3.95
CA GLY A 73 7.37 -0.78 -3.95
C GLY A 73 6.64 -1.65 -2.92
N HIS A 74 6.64 -2.97 -3.10
CA HIS A 74 6.17 -3.91 -2.08
C HIS A 74 7.24 -4.08 -0.98
N TYR A 75 7.49 -3.00 -0.25
CA TYR A 75 8.48 -2.93 0.82
C TYR A 75 7.83 -2.39 2.11
N GLY A 76 8.25 -2.91 3.24
CA GLY A 76 7.61 -2.57 4.52
C GLY A 76 6.14 -2.97 4.54
N ASN A 77 5.32 -2.22 5.25
CA ASN A 77 3.87 -2.43 5.27
C ASN A 77 3.14 -1.56 4.24
N TRP A 78 3.41 -1.82 2.97
CA TRP A 78 2.74 -1.16 1.84
C TRP A 78 1.20 -1.32 1.85
N GLU A 79 0.67 -2.36 2.51
CA GLU A 79 -0.78 -2.57 2.65
C GLU A 79 -1.48 -1.41 3.35
N TRP A 80 -0.80 -0.74 4.28
CA TRP A 80 -1.35 0.41 4.99
C TRP A 80 -1.35 1.69 4.16
N ALA A 81 -0.65 1.73 3.03
CA ALA A 81 -0.58 2.92 2.18
C ALA A 81 -1.95 3.37 1.67
N SER A 82 -2.85 2.44 1.32
CA SER A 82 -4.21 2.78 0.91
C SER A 82 -5.05 3.36 2.05
N LEU A 83 -4.84 2.88 3.27
CA LEU A 83 -5.49 3.42 4.47
C LEU A 83 -4.99 4.82 4.77
N LEU A 84 -3.67 5.03 4.71
CA LEU A 84 -3.06 6.34 4.93
C LEU A 84 -3.49 7.35 3.86
N ALA A 85 -3.50 6.96 2.58
CA ALA A 85 -3.93 7.82 1.49
C ALA A 85 -5.35 8.36 1.72
N GLY A 86 -6.27 7.53 2.18
CA GLY A 86 -7.63 7.96 2.52
C GLY A 86 -7.73 8.94 3.69
N LEU A 87 -6.69 9.02 4.53
CA LEU A 87 -6.65 9.94 5.68
C LEU A 87 -5.86 11.22 5.40
N GLU A 88 -4.81 11.13 4.59
CA GLU A 88 -3.85 12.23 4.42
C GLU A 88 -4.17 13.13 3.24
N THR A 89 -4.98 12.71 2.27
CA THR A 89 -5.36 13.57 1.14
C THR A 89 -6.77 14.12 1.28
N LYS A 90 -6.96 15.35 0.82
CA LYS A 90 -8.28 15.98 0.62
C LYS A 90 -8.88 15.63 -0.73
N LEU A 91 -8.07 15.12 -1.65
CA LEU A 91 -8.53 14.69 -2.97
C LEU A 91 -9.13 13.29 -2.91
N PRO A 92 -10.04 12.94 -3.82
CA PRO A 92 -10.47 11.55 -3.98
C PRO A 92 -9.25 10.65 -4.23
N SER A 93 -9.02 9.67 -3.36
CA SER A 93 -7.89 8.76 -3.47
C SER A 93 -8.31 7.42 -4.04
N TYR A 94 -7.51 6.90 -4.95
CA TYR A 94 -7.74 5.64 -5.65
C TYR A 94 -6.51 4.74 -5.54
N ALA A 95 -6.70 3.47 -5.24
CA ALA A 95 -5.63 2.48 -5.27
C ALA A 95 -5.96 1.38 -6.27
N LEU A 96 -5.00 1.08 -7.14
CA LEU A 96 -5.13 0.03 -8.14
C LEU A 96 -4.80 -1.33 -7.52
N TYR A 97 -5.58 -2.35 -7.84
CA TYR A 97 -5.33 -3.69 -7.35
C TYR A 97 -5.57 -4.77 -8.42
N ALA A 98 -4.84 -5.87 -8.32
CA ALA A 98 -5.12 -7.08 -9.07
C ALA A 98 -6.18 -7.90 -8.34
N SER A 99 -7.29 -8.22 -9.02
CA SER A 99 -8.39 -8.99 -8.42
C SER A 99 -7.93 -10.42 -8.13
N PRO A 100 -7.98 -10.88 -6.86
CA PRO A 100 -7.69 -12.27 -6.55
C PRO A 100 -8.81 -13.19 -7.06
N SER A 101 -8.47 -14.46 -7.29
CA SER A 101 -9.43 -15.47 -7.76
C SER A 101 -10.54 -15.75 -6.75
N ASN A 102 -10.21 -15.70 -5.46
CA ASN A 102 -11.18 -15.93 -4.39
C ASN A 102 -12.00 -14.66 -4.11
N LYS A 103 -13.27 -14.68 -4.49
CA LYS A 103 -14.17 -13.54 -4.38
C LYS A 103 -14.54 -13.16 -2.94
N THR A 104 -14.53 -14.10 -2.01
CA THR A 104 -14.75 -13.81 -0.59
C THR A 104 -13.55 -13.05 0.00
N PHE A 105 -12.35 -13.50 -0.34
CA PHE A 105 -11.12 -12.83 0.04
C PHE A 105 -11.00 -11.44 -0.60
N GLU A 106 -11.39 -11.29 -1.87
CA GLU A 106 -11.45 -10.00 -2.55
C GLU A 106 -12.34 -9.01 -1.80
N LYS A 107 -13.58 -9.40 -1.46
CA LYS A 107 -14.50 -8.55 -0.70
C LYS A 107 -13.92 -8.11 0.65
N PHE A 108 -13.26 -9.03 1.33
CA PHE A 108 -12.59 -8.73 2.59
C PHE A 108 -11.48 -7.68 2.42
N LEU A 109 -10.59 -7.87 1.44
CA LEU A 109 -9.52 -6.92 1.14
C LEU A 109 -10.05 -5.54 0.76
N LEU A 110 -11.05 -5.49 -0.11
CA LEU A 110 -11.67 -4.23 -0.53
C LEU A 110 -12.26 -3.48 0.66
N LYS A 111 -13.04 -4.16 1.50
CA LYS A 111 -13.62 -3.58 2.71
C LYS A 111 -12.54 -3.05 3.66
N ASN A 112 -11.44 -3.78 3.84
CA ASN A 112 -10.37 -3.37 4.73
C ASN A 112 -9.62 -2.16 4.19
N ARG A 113 -9.15 -2.20 2.94
CA ARG A 113 -8.36 -1.14 2.31
C ARG A 113 -9.13 0.17 2.09
N SER A 114 -10.47 0.10 1.95
CA SER A 114 -11.31 1.29 1.76
C SER A 114 -11.82 1.93 3.06
N ARG A 115 -11.47 1.39 4.22
CA ARG A 115 -12.02 1.81 5.52
C ARG A 115 -11.91 3.31 5.82
N PHE A 116 -10.88 3.96 5.29
CA PHE A 116 -10.62 5.38 5.54
C PHE A 116 -10.79 6.27 4.31
N GLY A 117 -11.55 5.78 3.32
CA GLY A 117 -11.99 6.61 2.19
C GLY A 117 -11.24 6.38 0.87
N CYS A 118 -10.17 5.59 0.83
CA CYS A 118 -9.53 5.22 -0.42
C CYS A 118 -10.45 4.29 -1.24
N GLN A 119 -10.65 4.60 -2.52
CA GLN A 119 -11.43 3.78 -3.43
C GLN A 119 -10.53 2.77 -4.16
N LEU A 120 -10.95 1.51 -4.21
CA LEU A 120 -10.18 0.44 -4.84
C LEU A 120 -10.67 0.22 -6.27
N ILE A 121 -9.75 0.30 -7.23
CA ILE A 121 -10.04 0.12 -8.65
C ILE A 121 -9.31 -1.13 -9.16
N ALA A 122 -10.05 -2.07 -9.68
CA ALA A 122 -9.44 -3.24 -10.31
C ALA A 122 -8.66 -2.84 -11.57
N MET A 123 -7.51 -3.43 -11.82
CA MET A 123 -6.63 -3.06 -12.93
C MET A 123 -7.34 -3.06 -14.28
N HIS A 124 -8.28 -3.97 -14.52
CA HIS A 124 -9.07 -4.01 -15.75
C HIS A 124 -10.06 -2.82 -15.91
N GLN A 125 -10.34 -2.07 -14.83
CA GLN A 125 -11.25 -0.91 -14.82
C GLN A 125 -10.53 0.44 -14.93
N VAL A 126 -9.20 0.46 -14.98
CA VAL A 126 -8.40 1.70 -15.00
C VAL A 126 -8.77 2.62 -16.16
N LYS A 127 -9.02 2.04 -17.35
CA LYS A 127 -9.44 2.83 -18.52
C LYS A 127 -10.74 3.60 -18.28
N SER A 128 -11.70 2.99 -17.63
CA SER A 128 -12.98 3.62 -17.28
C SER A 128 -12.79 4.74 -16.26
N LEU A 129 -11.93 4.52 -15.26
CA LEU A 129 -11.58 5.55 -14.29
C LEU A 129 -10.97 6.78 -14.97
N TYR A 130 -10.00 6.59 -15.86
CA TYR A 130 -9.33 7.67 -16.57
C TYR A 130 -10.31 8.52 -17.39
N VAL A 131 -11.22 7.87 -18.13
CA VAL A 131 -12.27 8.56 -18.90
C VAL A 131 -13.21 9.38 -18.01
N ASN A 132 -13.56 8.83 -16.84
CA ASN A 132 -14.44 9.54 -15.89
C ASN A 132 -13.74 10.75 -15.24
N LEU A 133 -12.46 10.64 -14.91
CA LEU A 133 -11.68 11.76 -14.36
C LEU A 133 -11.57 12.92 -15.38
N GLN A 134 -11.35 12.62 -16.66
CA GLN A 134 -11.29 13.66 -17.71
C GLN A 134 -12.62 14.39 -17.93
N LYS A 135 -13.76 13.75 -17.69
CA LYS A 135 -15.08 14.39 -17.84
C LYS A 135 -15.44 15.33 -16.69
N ASN A 136 -14.78 15.18 -15.57
CA ASN A 136 -15.05 15.95 -14.35
C ASN A 136 -13.95 16.98 -14.03
N SER A 137 -12.99 17.14 -14.93
CA SER A 137 -11.94 18.18 -14.92
C SER A 137 -12.31 19.32 -15.88
#